data_69c04e0fd7260346aee2c60b08e8a5e6
#
_entry.id   69c04e0fd7260346aee2c60b08e8a5e6
#
_cell.length_a   1.000
_cell.length_b   1.000
_cell.length_c   1.000
_cell.angle_alpha   90.00
_cell.angle_beta   90.00
_cell.angle_gamma   90.00
#
_symmetry.space_group_name_H-M   'P 1'
#
loop_
_entity.id
_entity.type
_entity.pdbx_description
1 polymer ?
#
loop_
_entity_poly.entity_id
_entity_poly.type
_entity_poly.pdbx_seq_one_letter_code
_entity_poly.pdbx_strand_id
1 'polypeptide(L)'
;MSKLWKVALREYKATVRTKGFIIGLVLAPILMGGGAIGMALFKDRVDTRDRTVAVVDRSGLLADVLVQAAEARNAQAVIHPESGEKLRPAYLIEVVQPHETARNAQLLELSRRVRRGELHAILEIGAGVLHPREQRETAAIAYYAENAALDEVRQWIGRPLNEELRRLRLIGAGIDPATIPDAFDWIYPESLGLVSVDPETGEIADAHRSTELQALLLPLIPVMLMFLMIMMGASPLLQAVTEEKSQRIAEVMLGSVKPFQFMMGKLLGGVAVSLTAAAVYVVGGIVFVRRFEFGEYVPYEILPWFFAFMVAAVFMYGALGAALGSACNDATEAQSMALPSMLPVMIPLFVMMPVVLNPETAFATGLSLFPLFTPILMLLRQGTPGGIPLWQPWVGLFLVVLTAMLFVWAGSRIFRVGILMQGTPPKLGNLVRWAVRG
;
A
#
# COMPACT_ATOMS: atom_id res chain seq x y z
N MET A 1 28.83 4.11 -34.23
CA MET A 1 28.02 4.40 -33.02
C MET A 1 28.50 5.68 -32.38
N SER A 2 27.59 6.61 -32.03
CA SER A 2 27.98 7.85 -31.34
C SER A 2 28.62 7.56 -29.97
N LYS A 3 29.51 8.44 -29.54
CA LYS A 3 30.18 8.28 -28.22
C LYS A 3 29.18 8.16 -27.07
N LEU A 4 28.05 8.86 -27.15
CA LEU A 4 26.91 8.79 -26.23
C LEU A 4 26.37 7.38 -26.08
N TRP A 5 26.15 6.67 -27.21
CA TRP A 5 25.61 5.31 -27.19
C TRP A 5 26.58 4.29 -26.58
N LYS A 6 27.90 4.50 -26.77
CA LYS A 6 28.91 3.66 -26.13
C LYS A 6 28.91 3.81 -24.60
N VAL A 7 28.70 5.05 -24.11
CA VAL A 7 28.57 5.31 -22.66
C VAL A 7 27.29 4.66 -22.12
N ALA A 8 26.16 4.83 -22.81
CA ALA A 8 24.88 4.23 -22.38
C ALA A 8 24.95 2.69 -22.30
N LEU A 9 25.54 2.05 -23.32
CA LEU A 9 25.69 0.58 -23.33
C LEU A 9 26.65 0.08 -22.26
N ARG A 10 27.73 0.82 -21.98
CA ARG A 10 28.65 0.52 -20.87
C ARG A 10 27.92 0.57 -19.52
N GLU A 11 27.18 1.65 -19.27
CA GLU A 11 26.44 1.86 -18.03
C GLU A 11 25.39 0.78 -17.82
N TYR A 12 24.58 0.49 -18.86
CA TYR A 12 23.61 -0.59 -18.85
C TYR A 12 24.24 -1.95 -18.48
N LYS A 13 25.33 -2.33 -19.20
CA LYS A 13 26.00 -3.61 -18.93
C LYS A 13 26.65 -3.65 -17.56
N ALA A 14 27.20 -2.53 -17.09
CA ALA A 14 27.81 -2.44 -15.77
C ALA A 14 26.77 -2.66 -14.66
N THR A 15 25.54 -2.17 -14.82
CA THR A 15 24.48 -2.32 -13.84
C THR A 15 23.81 -3.69 -13.90
N VAL A 16 23.34 -4.12 -15.08
CA VAL A 16 22.52 -5.35 -15.22
C VAL A 16 23.31 -6.63 -14.92
N ARG A 17 24.64 -6.61 -15.09
CA ARG A 17 25.50 -7.75 -14.77
C ARG A 17 25.91 -7.86 -13.31
N THR A 18 25.53 -6.90 -12.47
CA THR A 18 25.86 -6.96 -11.04
C THR A 18 24.99 -7.99 -10.32
N LYS A 19 25.59 -8.68 -9.35
CA LYS A 19 24.83 -9.58 -8.46
C LYS A 19 23.73 -8.81 -7.73
N GLY A 20 23.99 -7.54 -7.33
CA GLY A 20 23.01 -6.68 -6.67
C GLY A 20 21.76 -6.40 -7.52
N PHE A 21 21.92 -6.16 -8.83
CA PHE A 21 20.79 -5.98 -9.73
C PHE A 21 19.95 -7.27 -9.84
N ILE A 22 20.59 -8.42 -10.04
CA ILE A 22 19.89 -9.71 -10.17
C ILE A 22 19.16 -10.08 -8.87
N ILE A 23 19.84 -9.91 -7.73
CA ILE A 23 19.23 -10.13 -6.41
C ILE A 23 18.06 -9.18 -6.19
N GLY A 24 18.24 -7.88 -6.48
CA GLY A 24 17.18 -6.89 -6.36
C GLY A 24 15.98 -7.21 -7.27
N LEU A 25 16.23 -7.65 -8.50
CA LEU A 25 15.20 -8.03 -9.46
C LEU A 25 14.35 -9.23 -8.97
N VAL A 26 14.96 -10.19 -8.28
CA VAL A 26 14.23 -11.35 -7.72
C VAL A 26 13.63 -11.05 -6.36
N LEU A 27 14.35 -10.32 -5.50
CA LEU A 27 13.96 -10.10 -4.11
C LEU A 27 12.83 -9.06 -3.99
N ALA A 28 12.81 -8.03 -4.85
CA ALA A 28 11.83 -6.98 -4.75
C ALA A 28 10.36 -7.46 -4.88
N PRO A 29 9.98 -8.32 -5.84
CA PRO A 29 8.62 -8.88 -5.87
C PRO A 29 8.29 -9.74 -4.65
N ILE A 30 9.29 -10.47 -4.15
CA ILE A 30 9.12 -11.30 -2.94
C ILE A 30 8.87 -10.42 -1.72
N LEU A 31 9.60 -9.32 -1.57
CA LEU A 31 9.38 -8.39 -0.46
C LEU A 31 8.07 -7.62 -0.59
N MET A 32 7.71 -7.20 -1.79
CA MET A 32 6.46 -6.48 -2.06
C MET A 32 5.23 -7.39 -1.95
N GLY A 33 5.32 -8.61 -2.46
CA GLY A 33 4.28 -9.64 -2.39
C GLY A 33 4.40 -10.55 -1.16
N GLY A 34 5.46 -10.41 -0.37
CA GLY A 34 5.79 -11.33 0.73
C GLY A 34 4.71 -11.41 1.80
N GLY A 35 3.97 -10.32 2.05
CA GLY A 35 2.81 -10.33 2.92
C GLY A 35 1.70 -11.26 2.41
N ALA A 36 1.37 -11.18 1.12
CA ALA A 36 0.37 -12.05 0.49
C ALA A 36 0.86 -13.50 0.39
N ILE A 37 2.13 -13.68 0.02
CA ILE A 37 2.79 -15.00 -0.02
C ILE A 37 2.86 -15.59 1.39
N GLY A 38 3.24 -14.81 2.39
CA GLY A 38 3.23 -15.20 3.79
C GLY A 38 1.83 -15.61 4.25
N MET A 39 0.82 -14.81 3.95
CA MET A 39 -0.58 -15.12 4.24
C MET A 39 -1.02 -16.43 3.58
N ALA A 40 -0.62 -16.69 2.32
CA ALA A 40 -0.92 -17.93 1.62
C ALA A 40 -0.17 -19.15 2.20
N LEU A 41 1.12 -18.99 2.52
CA LEU A 41 1.96 -20.07 3.09
C LEU A 41 1.64 -20.39 4.54
N PHE A 42 1.19 -19.39 5.32
CA PHE A 42 0.84 -19.55 6.73
C PHE A 42 -0.67 -19.60 6.96
N LYS A 43 -1.47 -19.65 5.90
CA LYS A 43 -2.93 -19.78 5.96
C LYS A 43 -3.36 -20.94 6.86
N ASP A 44 -2.64 -22.05 6.81
CA ASP A 44 -2.92 -23.27 7.60
C ASP A 44 -2.31 -23.22 9.02
N ARG A 45 -1.60 -22.14 9.37
CA ARG A 45 -1.08 -21.91 10.74
C ARG A 45 -1.88 -20.83 11.49
N VAL A 46 -3.18 -20.76 11.22
CA VAL A 46 -4.11 -19.93 12.01
C VAL A 46 -4.07 -20.43 13.45
N ASP A 47 -3.96 -19.51 14.38
CA ASP A 47 -4.02 -19.86 15.83
C ASP A 47 -5.37 -20.50 16.13
N THR A 48 -5.37 -21.82 16.32
CA THR A 48 -6.56 -22.62 16.61
C THR A 48 -6.81 -22.77 18.11
N ARG A 49 -6.05 -22.05 18.96
CA ARG A 49 -6.25 -22.09 20.41
C ARG A 49 -7.60 -21.51 20.77
N ASP A 50 -8.30 -22.22 21.65
CA ASP A 50 -9.61 -21.79 22.10
C ASP A 50 -9.54 -20.44 22.82
N ARG A 51 -10.52 -19.59 22.57
CA ARG A 51 -10.59 -18.24 23.12
C ARG A 51 -11.68 -18.19 24.19
N THR A 52 -11.27 -18.27 25.45
CA THR A 52 -12.19 -18.20 26.60
C THR A 52 -12.47 -16.74 26.95
N VAL A 53 -13.72 -16.33 26.91
CA VAL A 53 -14.19 -14.99 27.26
C VAL A 53 -15.00 -15.03 28.55
N ALA A 54 -14.54 -14.28 29.54
CA ALA A 54 -15.32 -14.08 30.78
C ALA A 54 -16.42 -13.03 30.51
N VAL A 55 -17.67 -13.42 30.72
CA VAL A 55 -18.84 -12.54 30.55
C VAL A 55 -19.41 -12.18 31.90
N VAL A 56 -19.36 -10.87 32.22
CA VAL A 56 -20.00 -10.28 33.40
C VAL A 56 -21.26 -9.57 32.95
N ASP A 57 -22.40 -10.24 33.06
CA ASP A 57 -23.69 -9.68 32.62
C ASP A 57 -24.47 -9.10 33.80
N ARG A 58 -24.44 -7.74 33.88
CA ARG A 58 -25.19 -7.01 34.91
C ARG A 58 -26.67 -6.82 34.56
N SER A 59 -27.04 -7.09 33.30
CA SER A 59 -28.45 -7.06 32.89
C SER A 59 -29.19 -8.35 33.24
N GLY A 60 -28.44 -9.46 33.34
CA GLY A 60 -28.98 -10.80 33.54
C GLY A 60 -29.76 -11.38 32.37
N LEU A 61 -29.63 -10.77 31.16
CA LEU A 61 -30.48 -11.08 29.99
C LEU A 61 -29.71 -11.71 28.85
N LEU A 62 -28.41 -11.53 28.77
CA LEU A 62 -27.64 -11.73 27.53
C LEU A 62 -26.56 -12.82 27.64
N ALA A 63 -26.16 -13.22 28.87
CA ALA A 63 -25.09 -14.21 29.05
C ALA A 63 -25.42 -15.57 28.40
N ASP A 64 -26.63 -16.09 28.63
CA ASP A 64 -27.05 -17.39 28.12
C ASP A 64 -27.15 -17.41 26.59
N VAL A 65 -27.58 -16.28 26.00
CA VAL A 65 -27.64 -16.12 24.56
C VAL A 65 -26.25 -16.19 23.93
N LEU A 66 -25.25 -15.58 24.56
CA LEU A 66 -23.87 -15.65 24.08
C LEU A 66 -23.30 -17.06 24.17
N VAL A 67 -23.64 -17.81 25.24
CA VAL A 67 -23.25 -19.22 25.37
C VAL A 67 -23.82 -20.02 24.20
N GLN A 68 -25.15 -19.93 23.97
CA GLN A 68 -25.81 -20.63 22.86
C GLN A 68 -25.25 -20.22 21.49
N ALA A 69 -25.03 -18.93 21.26
CA ALA A 69 -24.46 -18.44 20.01
C ALA A 69 -23.03 -18.95 19.80
N ALA A 70 -22.21 -19.04 20.85
CA ALA A 70 -20.86 -19.58 20.77
C ALA A 70 -20.87 -21.08 20.48
N GLU A 71 -21.73 -21.85 21.12
CA GLU A 71 -21.91 -23.28 20.84
C GLU A 71 -22.35 -23.54 19.42
N ALA A 72 -23.37 -22.80 18.90
CA ALA A 72 -23.86 -22.92 17.54
C ALA A 72 -22.73 -22.58 16.51
N ARG A 73 -21.98 -21.49 16.75
CA ARG A 73 -20.82 -21.15 15.93
C ARG A 73 -19.75 -22.23 15.94
N ASN A 74 -19.43 -22.73 17.13
CA ASN A 74 -18.38 -23.73 17.30
C ASN A 74 -18.73 -25.02 16.57
N ALA A 75 -20.00 -25.44 16.59
CA ALA A 75 -20.48 -26.62 15.88
C ALA A 75 -20.34 -26.50 14.35
N GLN A 76 -20.47 -25.27 13.80
CA GLN A 76 -20.46 -25.03 12.36
C GLN A 76 -19.11 -24.64 11.79
N ALA A 77 -18.27 -23.91 12.56
CA ALA A 77 -17.13 -23.20 12.01
C ALA A 77 -15.76 -23.69 12.51
N VAL A 78 -15.70 -24.52 13.54
CA VAL A 78 -14.44 -24.91 14.19
C VAL A 78 -13.79 -26.12 13.53
N ILE A 79 -14.59 -27.10 13.10
CA ILE A 79 -14.12 -28.38 12.59
C ILE A 79 -14.51 -28.50 11.11
N HIS A 80 -13.59 -28.97 10.29
CA HIS A 80 -13.87 -29.28 8.88
C HIS A 80 -14.79 -30.52 8.79
N PRO A 81 -15.91 -30.45 8.07
CA PRO A 81 -16.90 -31.55 8.04
C PRO A 81 -16.36 -32.89 7.56
N GLU A 82 -15.41 -32.88 6.61
CA GLU A 82 -14.88 -34.08 5.98
C GLU A 82 -13.58 -34.57 6.59
N SER A 83 -12.64 -33.64 6.98
CA SER A 83 -11.33 -34.02 7.49
C SER A 83 -11.26 -34.14 9.01
N GLY A 84 -12.20 -33.57 9.75
CA GLY A 84 -12.16 -33.51 11.21
C GLY A 84 -11.08 -32.56 11.77
N GLU A 85 -10.36 -31.84 10.93
CA GLU A 85 -9.33 -30.90 11.36
C GLU A 85 -9.91 -29.61 11.93
N LYS A 86 -9.26 -29.07 12.95
CA LYS A 86 -9.65 -27.80 13.56
C LYS A 86 -9.19 -26.63 12.70
N LEU A 87 -10.15 -25.92 12.09
CA LEU A 87 -9.90 -24.80 11.20
C LEU A 87 -9.81 -23.44 11.88
N ARG A 88 -10.51 -23.28 13.01
CA ARG A 88 -10.63 -22.00 13.72
C ARG A 88 -10.66 -22.21 15.24
N PRO A 89 -10.32 -21.17 16.03
CA PRO A 89 -10.48 -21.24 17.48
C PRO A 89 -11.96 -21.41 17.87
N ALA A 90 -12.23 -22.27 18.85
CA ALA A 90 -13.53 -22.28 19.49
C ALA A 90 -13.67 -21.07 20.44
N TYR A 91 -14.87 -20.49 20.50
CA TYR A 91 -15.19 -19.45 21.47
C TYR A 91 -15.87 -20.09 22.67
N LEU A 92 -15.25 -19.95 23.82
CA LEU A 92 -15.75 -20.51 25.10
C LEU A 92 -16.21 -19.33 25.95
N ILE A 93 -17.44 -19.38 26.42
CA ILE A 93 -18.01 -18.31 27.24
C ILE A 93 -18.02 -18.78 28.69
N GLU A 94 -17.28 -18.10 29.54
CA GLU A 94 -17.30 -18.27 31.00
C GLU A 94 -18.19 -17.20 31.63
N VAL A 95 -19.38 -17.59 32.08
CA VAL A 95 -20.29 -16.65 32.74
C VAL A 95 -19.83 -16.39 34.17
N VAL A 96 -19.52 -15.14 34.47
CA VAL A 96 -19.04 -14.71 35.79
C VAL A 96 -20.12 -13.87 36.47
N GLN A 97 -20.51 -14.25 37.70
CA GLN A 97 -21.50 -13.50 38.45
C GLN A 97 -21.00 -12.08 38.75
N PRO A 98 -21.81 -11.04 38.52
CA PRO A 98 -21.42 -9.67 38.80
C PRO A 98 -21.32 -9.38 40.29
N HIS A 99 -20.21 -8.76 40.72
CA HIS A 99 -20.08 -8.22 42.07
C HIS A 99 -20.66 -6.79 42.10
N GLU A 100 -21.71 -6.56 42.84
CA GLU A 100 -22.40 -5.27 42.88
C GLU A 100 -21.57 -4.18 43.56
N THR A 101 -20.87 -4.50 44.65
CA THR A 101 -20.14 -3.55 45.49
C THR A 101 -18.66 -3.39 45.11
N ALA A 102 -18.08 -4.31 44.34
CA ALA A 102 -16.65 -4.38 44.09
C ALA A 102 -16.32 -4.53 42.56
N ARG A 103 -17.01 -3.81 41.70
CA ARG A 103 -16.83 -3.84 40.23
C ARG A 103 -15.36 -3.76 39.79
N ASN A 104 -14.64 -2.75 40.28
CA ASN A 104 -13.26 -2.52 39.86
C ASN A 104 -12.30 -3.62 40.37
N ALA A 105 -12.54 -4.16 41.52
CA ALA A 105 -11.74 -5.29 42.03
C ALA A 105 -11.97 -6.57 41.21
N GLN A 106 -13.22 -6.85 40.85
CA GLN A 106 -13.57 -7.96 39.95
C GLN A 106 -12.91 -7.81 38.57
N LEU A 107 -13.00 -6.63 37.94
CA LEU A 107 -12.34 -6.37 36.66
C LEU A 107 -10.82 -6.46 36.73
N LEU A 108 -10.22 -6.03 37.84
CA LEU A 108 -8.77 -6.16 38.03
C LEU A 108 -8.35 -7.65 38.16
N GLU A 109 -9.11 -8.44 38.86
CA GLU A 109 -8.86 -9.89 38.98
C GLU A 109 -8.97 -10.59 37.64
N LEU A 110 -10.06 -10.36 36.91
CA LEU A 110 -10.25 -10.91 35.57
C LEU A 110 -9.16 -10.43 34.60
N SER A 111 -8.75 -9.15 34.67
CA SER A 111 -7.64 -8.64 33.87
C SER A 111 -6.29 -9.31 34.18
N ARG A 112 -6.07 -9.74 35.43
CA ARG A 112 -4.91 -10.55 35.79
C ARG A 112 -4.99 -11.95 35.17
N ARG A 113 -6.15 -12.56 35.08
CA ARG A 113 -6.36 -13.84 34.40
C ARG A 113 -6.10 -13.72 32.87
N VAL A 114 -6.52 -12.63 32.26
CA VAL A 114 -6.18 -12.34 30.84
C VAL A 114 -4.66 -12.24 30.67
N ARG A 115 -3.95 -11.48 31.49
CA ARG A 115 -2.49 -11.35 31.42
C ARG A 115 -1.73 -12.67 31.71
N ARG A 116 -2.33 -13.62 32.43
CA ARG A 116 -1.76 -14.96 32.64
C ARG A 116 -2.11 -15.94 31.52
N GLY A 117 -2.87 -15.49 30.50
CA GLY A 117 -3.32 -16.32 29.38
C GLY A 117 -4.41 -17.36 29.75
N GLU A 118 -5.02 -17.24 30.92
CA GLU A 118 -6.14 -18.08 31.34
C GLU A 118 -7.45 -17.69 30.62
N LEU A 119 -7.60 -16.43 30.34
CA LEU A 119 -8.70 -15.84 29.57
C LEU A 119 -8.16 -15.10 28.35
N HIS A 120 -8.94 -15.11 27.26
CA HIS A 120 -8.67 -14.31 26.09
C HIS A 120 -9.14 -12.86 26.28
N ALA A 121 -10.33 -12.68 26.83
CA ALA A 121 -10.94 -11.37 27.01
C ALA A 121 -11.99 -11.36 28.15
N ILE A 122 -12.45 -10.15 28.48
CA ILE A 122 -13.56 -9.92 29.39
C ILE A 122 -14.61 -9.12 28.65
N LEU A 123 -15.86 -9.53 28.75
CA LEU A 123 -17.01 -8.78 28.28
C LEU A 123 -17.85 -8.36 29.50
N GLU A 124 -17.99 -7.08 29.72
CA GLU A 124 -18.89 -6.52 30.73
C GLU A 124 -20.12 -5.92 30.06
N ILE A 125 -21.30 -6.42 30.41
CA ILE A 125 -22.59 -5.97 29.91
C ILE A 125 -23.26 -5.16 31.01
N GLY A 126 -23.54 -3.90 30.75
CA GLY A 126 -24.14 -3.01 31.73
C GLY A 126 -25.64 -3.29 31.96
N ALA A 127 -26.15 -2.97 33.15
CA ALA A 127 -27.54 -3.23 33.50
C ALA A 127 -28.56 -2.47 32.60
N GLY A 128 -28.20 -1.30 32.10
CA GLY A 128 -29.07 -0.43 31.30
C GLY A 128 -29.11 -0.73 29.79
N VAL A 129 -28.52 -1.84 29.32
CA VAL A 129 -28.37 -2.13 27.88
C VAL A 129 -29.71 -2.24 27.12
N LEU A 130 -30.79 -2.60 27.81
CA LEU A 130 -32.11 -2.73 27.18
C LEU A 130 -32.69 -1.37 26.79
N HIS A 131 -32.52 -0.35 27.65
CA HIS A 131 -33.07 1.00 27.48
C HIS A 131 -31.97 2.08 27.49
N PRO A 132 -31.07 2.11 26.48
CA PRO A 132 -29.86 2.97 26.51
C PRO A 132 -30.14 4.47 26.45
N ARG A 133 -31.34 4.89 26.07
CA ARG A 133 -31.74 6.30 26.08
C ARG A 133 -32.07 6.81 27.48
N GLU A 134 -32.61 5.94 28.33
CA GLU A 134 -33.02 6.26 29.69
C GLU A 134 -31.90 6.04 30.70
N GLN A 135 -31.05 5.03 30.45
CA GLN A 135 -30.01 4.56 31.38
C GLN A 135 -28.60 4.69 30.79
N ARG A 136 -28.27 5.85 30.21
CA ARG A 136 -27.01 6.06 29.47
C ARG A 136 -25.75 5.66 30.21
N GLU A 137 -25.66 5.91 31.51
CA GLU A 137 -24.46 5.64 32.30
C GLU A 137 -24.21 4.13 32.52
N THR A 138 -25.26 3.33 32.50
CA THR A 138 -25.20 1.88 32.73
C THR A 138 -25.46 1.04 31.49
N ALA A 139 -25.70 1.67 30.33
CA ALA A 139 -26.04 1.00 29.08
C ALA A 139 -24.81 0.53 28.26
N ALA A 140 -23.59 0.72 28.75
CA ALA A 140 -22.38 0.39 28.03
C ALA A 140 -22.11 -1.11 28.01
N ILE A 141 -21.66 -1.61 26.84
CA ILE A 141 -21.04 -2.94 26.72
C ILE A 141 -19.54 -2.68 26.53
N ALA A 142 -18.72 -3.19 27.46
CA ALA A 142 -17.29 -2.98 27.47
C ALA A 142 -16.55 -4.30 27.22
N TYR A 143 -15.59 -4.28 26.27
CA TYR A 143 -14.75 -5.42 25.93
C TYR A 143 -13.30 -5.11 26.29
N TYR A 144 -12.70 -5.94 27.13
CA TYR A 144 -11.33 -5.79 27.62
C TYR A 144 -10.49 -6.98 27.15
N ALA A 145 -9.45 -6.71 26.37
CA ALA A 145 -8.45 -7.67 25.89
C ALA A 145 -7.11 -6.98 25.70
N GLU A 146 -6.02 -7.72 25.57
CA GLU A 146 -4.69 -7.15 25.29
C GLU A 146 -4.68 -6.34 23.97
N ASN A 147 -5.40 -6.82 22.96
CA ASN A 147 -5.55 -6.15 21.65
C ASN A 147 -7.03 -6.01 21.26
N ALA A 148 -7.82 -5.38 22.09
CA ALA A 148 -9.27 -5.26 21.92
C ALA A 148 -9.72 -4.64 20.58
N ALA A 149 -8.91 -3.74 19.99
CA ALA A 149 -9.28 -3.03 18.77
C ALA A 149 -9.36 -3.95 17.54
N LEU A 150 -8.48 -4.93 17.44
CA LEU A 150 -8.34 -5.86 16.30
C LEU A 150 -8.91 -7.26 16.58
N ASP A 151 -9.59 -7.44 17.71
CA ASP A 151 -10.06 -8.76 18.13
C ASP A 151 -11.32 -9.20 17.37
N GLU A 152 -11.21 -10.34 16.69
CA GLU A 152 -12.31 -10.96 15.94
C GLU A 152 -13.47 -11.38 16.84
N VAL A 153 -13.17 -11.79 18.10
CA VAL A 153 -14.20 -12.19 19.08
C VAL A 153 -15.11 -11.00 19.39
N ARG A 154 -14.52 -9.80 19.56
CA ARG A 154 -15.28 -8.57 19.79
C ARG A 154 -16.23 -8.26 18.62
N GLN A 155 -15.75 -8.45 17.39
CA GLN A 155 -16.58 -8.22 16.20
C GLN A 155 -17.72 -9.24 16.12
N TRP A 156 -17.43 -10.50 16.40
CA TRP A 156 -18.43 -11.57 16.40
C TRP A 156 -19.51 -11.36 17.47
N ILE A 157 -19.13 -11.01 18.70
CA ILE A 157 -20.06 -10.80 19.84
C ILE A 157 -21.12 -9.73 19.52
N GLY A 158 -20.78 -8.73 18.76
CA GLY A 158 -21.67 -7.62 18.46
C GLY A 158 -22.99 -8.03 17.81
N ARG A 159 -22.96 -9.05 16.94
CA ARG A 159 -24.15 -9.50 16.22
C ARG A 159 -25.16 -10.22 17.14
N PRO A 160 -24.82 -11.33 17.83
CA PRO A 160 -25.79 -12.04 18.67
C PRO A 160 -26.34 -11.15 19.80
N LEU A 161 -25.52 -10.26 20.37
CA LEU A 161 -26.00 -9.31 21.38
C LEU A 161 -27.07 -8.35 20.83
N ASN A 162 -26.83 -7.75 19.68
CA ASN A 162 -27.77 -6.78 19.11
C ASN A 162 -29.05 -7.44 18.58
N GLU A 163 -28.97 -8.66 18.05
CA GLU A 163 -30.13 -9.44 17.64
C GLU A 163 -31.03 -9.73 18.86
N GLU A 164 -30.47 -10.20 19.97
CA GLU A 164 -31.24 -10.47 21.19
C GLU A 164 -31.79 -9.20 21.83
N LEU A 165 -30.98 -8.13 21.93
CA LEU A 165 -31.48 -6.83 22.43
C LEU A 165 -32.64 -6.30 21.61
N ARG A 166 -32.61 -6.49 20.29
CA ARG A 166 -33.72 -6.13 19.41
C ARG A 166 -34.95 -6.96 19.71
N ARG A 167 -34.78 -8.29 19.85
CA ARG A 167 -35.86 -9.21 20.19
C ARG A 167 -36.55 -8.82 21.51
N LEU A 168 -35.73 -8.58 22.55
CA LEU A 168 -36.25 -8.19 23.87
C LEU A 168 -36.98 -6.85 23.85
N ARG A 169 -36.50 -5.88 23.07
CA ARG A 169 -37.15 -4.57 22.91
C ARG A 169 -38.48 -4.67 22.18
N LEU A 170 -38.61 -5.54 21.18
CA LEU A 170 -39.87 -5.80 20.47
C LEU A 170 -40.90 -6.44 21.41
N ILE A 171 -40.51 -7.45 22.18
CA ILE A 171 -41.36 -8.08 23.20
C ILE A 171 -41.81 -7.05 24.24
N GLY A 172 -40.89 -6.21 24.73
CA GLY A 172 -41.19 -5.12 25.68
C GLY A 172 -42.18 -4.08 25.11
N ALA A 173 -42.18 -3.90 23.78
CA ALA A 173 -43.14 -3.05 23.08
C ALA A 173 -44.48 -3.75 22.76
N GLY A 174 -44.68 -5.01 23.19
CA GLY A 174 -45.88 -5.78 22.89
C GLY A 174 -45.94 -6.36 21.50
N ILE A 175 -44.83 -6.40 20.78
CA ILE A 175 -44.72 -6.95 19.41
C ILE A 175 -44.11 -8.34 19.50
N ASP A 176 -44.81 -9.35 19.01
CA ASP A 176 -44.27 -10.71 18.90
C ASP A 176 -43.22 -10.75 17.75
N PRO A 177 -41.93 -11.04 18.07
CA PRO A 177 -40.88 -11.14 17.04
C PRO A 177 -41.21 -12.17 15.93
N ALA A 178 -41.97 -13.22 16.22
CA ALA A 178 -42.36 -14.22 15.24
C ALA A 178 -43.30 -13.67 14.14
N THR A 179 -43.96 -12.55 14.38
CA THR A 179 -44.82 -11.90 13.38
C THR A 179 -44.06 -11.04 12.39
N ILE A 180 -42.77 -10.75 12.69
CA ILE A 180 -41.89 -9.91 11.86
C ILE A 180 -40.54 -10.62 11.70
N PRO A 181 -40.45 -11.80 11.06
CA PRO A 181 -39.21 -12.55 10.93
C PRO A 181 -38.12 -11.74 10.20
N ASP A 182 -38.52 -10.97 9.19
CA ASP A 182 -37.58 -10.15 8.38
C ASP A 182 -36.93 -8.99 9.17
N ALA A 183 -37.44 -8.66 10.38
CA ALA A 183 -36.85 -7.60 11.22
C ALA A 183 -35.44 -7.95 11.72
N PHE A 184 -35.03 -9.22 11.64
CA PHE A 184 -33.73 -9.71 12.05
C PHE A 184 -32.79 -10.01 10.88
N ASP A 185 -33.32 -10.00 9.64
CA ASP A 185 -32.52 -10.24 8.47
C ASP A 185 -31.70 -8.99 8.09
N TRP A 186 -30.41 -9.19 8.00
CA TRP A 186 -29.48 -8.15 7.58
C TRP A 186 -29.24 -8.25 6.08
N ILE A 187 -29.67 -7.22 5.35
CA ILE A 187 -29.39 -7.10 3.92
C ILE A 187 -28.13 -6.22 3.79
N TYR A 188 -27.05 -6.79 3.30
CA TYR A 188 -25.82 -6.08 3.01
C TYR A 188 -25.82 -5.64 1.55
N PRO A 189 -25.54 -4.35 1.25
CA PRO A 189 -25.28 -3.92 -0.12
C PRO A 189 -24.11 -4.71 -0.72
N GLU A 190 -24.30 -5.30 -1.87
CA GLU A 190 -23.20 -5.93 -2.61
C GLU A 190 -22.35 -4.84 -3.30
N SER A 191 -21.02 -4.97 -3.22
CA SER A 191 -20.10 -4.09 -3.94
C SER A 191 -20.01 -4.57 -5.39
N LEU A 192 -20.74 -3.90 -6.27
CA LEU A 192 -20.73 -4.16 -7.71
C LEU A 192 -20.09 -2.97 -8.43
N GLY A 193 -19.30 -3.26 -9.49
CA GLY A 193 -18.84 -2.25 -10.42
C GLY A 193 -20.01 -1.62 -11.20
N LEU A 194 -19.73 -0.59 -11.99
CA LEU A 194 -20.76 -0.04 -12.89
C LEU A 194 -21.01 -1.01 -14.04
N VAL A 195 -22.27 -1.09 -14.44
CA VAL A 195 -22.69 -1.84 -15.63
C VAL A 195 -22.09 -1.17 -16.86
N SER A 196 -21.47 -1.94 -17.75
CA SER A 196 -20.88 -1.46 -18.99
C SER A 196 -21.49 -2.15 -20.19
N VAL A 197 -21.43 -1.51 -21.35
CA VAL A 197 -21.83 -2.12 -22.61
C VAL A 197 -20.58 -2.74 -23.25
N ASP A 198 -20.66 -4.00 -23.61
CA ASP A 198 -19.60 -4.69 -24.34
C ASP A 198 -19.46 -4.05 -25.75
N PRO A 199 -18.28 -3.51 -26.09
CA PRO A 199 -18.09 -2.84 -27.39
C PRO A 199 -18.22 -3.77 -28.60
N GLU A 200 -18.02 -5.09 -28.43
CA GLU A 200 -18.05 -6.06 -29.53
C GLU A 200 -19.46 -6.64 -29.75
N THR A 201 -20.18 -6.92 -28.65
CA THR A 201 -21.50 -7.55 -28.70
C THR A 201 -22.65 -6.56 -28.60
N GLY A 202 -22.42 -5.36 -28.04
CA GLY A 202 -23.44 -4.36 -27.75
C GLY A 202 -24.37 -4.74 -26.59
N GLU A 203 -24.12 -5.86 -25.92
CA GLU A 203 -24.88 -6.33 -24.78
C GLU A 203 -24.42 -5.65 -23.48
N ILE A 204 -25.33 -5.58 -22.50
CA ILE A 204 -25.02 -5.07 -21.18
C ILE A 204 -24.24 -6.15 -20.43
N ALA A 205 -22.97 -5.89 -20.15
CA ALA A 205 -22.14 -6.79 -19.35
C ALA A 205 -22.54 -6.68 -17.87
N ASP A 206 -22.69 -7.83 -17.23
CA ASP A 206 -23.00 -7.89 -15.80
C ASP A 206 -21.92 -7.16 -14.96
N ALA A 207 -22.37 -6.45 -13.94
CA ALA A 207 -21.48 -5.75 -13.04
C ALA A 207 -20.59 -6.74 -12.25
N HIS A 208 -19.29 -6.62 -12.38
CA HIS A 208 -18.35 -7.50 -11.70
C HIS A 208 -18.32 -7.21 -10.20
N ARG A 209 -18.37 -8.26 -9.39
CA ARG A 209 -18.18 -8.12 -7.92
C ARG A 209 -16.76 -7.66 -7.64
N SER A 210 -16.61 -6.49 -7.05
CA SER A 210 -15.33 -5.96 -6.61
C SER A 210 -15.22 -6.07 -5.09
N THR A 211 -14.15 -6.69 -4.60
CA THR A 211 -13.85 -6.66 -3.17
C THR A 211 -13.14 -5.34 -2.83
N GLU A 212 -13.34 -4.83 -1.61
CA GLU A 212 -12.64 -3.62 -1.12
C GLU A 212 -11.12 -3.76 -1.26
N LEU A 213 -10.61 -4.98 -1.00
CA LEU A 213 -9.19 -5.28 -1.13
C LEU A 213 -8.69 -5.14 -2.58
N GLN A 214 -9.47 -5.59 -3.56
CA GLN A 214 -9.14 -5.46 -4.98
C GLN A 214 -9.14 -4.00 -5.42
N ALA A 215 -10.16 -3.23 -5.03
CA ALA A 215 -10.26 -1.80 -5.35
C ALA A 215 -9.06 -1.00 -4.80
N LEU A 216 -8.48 -1.43 -3.68
CA LEU A 216 -7.31 -0.81 -3.09
C LEU A 216 -5.99 -1.31 -3.72
N LEU A 217 -5.84 -2.62 -3.93
CA LEU A 217 -4.57 -3.20 -4.40
C LEU A 217 -4.30 -2.92 -5.89
N LEU A 218 -5.33 -2.95 -6.75
CA LEU A 218 -5.15 -2.75 -8.19
C LEU A 218 -4.43 -1.44 -8.55
N PRO A 219 -4.81 -0.26 -8.00
CA PRO A 219 -4.09 0.97 -8.27
C PRO A 219 -2.71 1.04 -7.60
N LEU A 220 -2.47 0.31 -6.52
CA LEU A 220 -1.19 0.34 -5.80
C LEU A 220 -0.08 -0.43 -6.50
N ILE A 221 -0.38 -1.53 -7.19
CA ILE A 221 0.62 -2.36 -7.87
C ILE A 221 1.45 -1.55 -8.90
N PRO A 222 0.85 -0.85 -9.89
CA PRO A 222 1.61 -0.05 -10.84
C PRO A 222 2.37 1.10 -10.17
N VAL A 223 1.87 1.67 -9.09
CA VAL A 223 2.55 2.71 -8.30
C VAL A 223 3.82 2.17 -7.65
N MET A 224 3.72 1.03 -6.97
CA MET A 224 4.88 0.39 -6.34
C MET A 224 5.92 -0.03 -7.38
N LEU A 225 5.45 -0.55 -8.52
CA LEU A 225 6.33 -0.88 -9.63
C LEU A 225 7.02 0.36 -10.21
N MET A 226 6.30 1.48 -10.37
CA MET A 226 6.88 2.76 -10.82
C MET A 226 7.94 3.26 -9.84
N PHE A 227 7.65 3.25 -8.55
CA PHE A 227 8.62 3.61 -7.51
C PHE A 227 9.89 2.76 -7.61
N LEU A 228 9.74 1.45 -7.75
CA LEU A 228 10.85 0.51 -7.89
C LEU A 228 11.68 0.81 -9.15
N MET A 229 11.04 1.09 -10.29
CA MET A 229 11.73 1.42 -11.53
C MET A 229 12.54 2.71 -11.43
N ILE A 230 12.01 3.74 -10.77
CA ILE A 230 12.74 4.98 -10.49
C ILE A 230 13.93 4.69 -9.57
N MET A 231 13.75 3.87 -8.53
CA MET A 231 14.84 3.47 -7.63
C MET A 231 15.95 2.71 -8.35
N MET A 232 15.62 1.83 -9.28
CA MET A 232 16.62 1.04 -10.03
C MET A 232 17.35 1.85 -11.09
N GLY A 233 16.66 2.79 -11.77
CA GLY A 233 17.23 3.50 -12.90
C GLY A 233 17.82 4.88 -12.59
N ALA A 234 17.24 5.61 -11.63
CA ALA A 234 17.63 6.97 -11.32
C ALA A 234 18.49 7.09 -10.06
N SER A 235 18.15 6.38 -9.00
CA SER A 235 18.82 6.50 -7.70
C SER A 235 20.33 6.20 -7.75
N PRO A 236 20.81 5.17 -8.46
CA PRO A 236 22.25 4.86 -8.50
C PRO A 236 23.10 5.93 -9.19
N LEU A 237 22.51 6.80 -10.02
CA LEU A 237 23.25 7.79 -10.79
C LEU A 237 23.97 8.83 -9.93
N LEU A 238 23.41 9.19 -8.78
CA LEU A 238 24.04 10.07 -7.82
C LEU A 238 25.38 9.49 -7.34
N GLN A 239 25.37 8.26 -6.86
CA GLN A 239 26.55 7.57 -6.34
C GLN A 239 27.55 7.26 -7.46
N ALA A 240 27.10 6.75 -8.61
CA ALA A 240 27.95 6.42 -9.74
C ALA A 240 28.72 7.63 -10.29
N VAL A 241 28.09 8.81 -10.34
CA VAL A 241 28.76 10.04 -10.77
C VAL A 241 29.77 10.51 -9.73
N THR A 242 29.43 10.47 -8.45
CA THR A 242 30.36 10.85 -7.38
C THR A 242 31.57 9.93 -7.32
N GLU A 243 31.38 8.63 -7.47
CA GLU A 243 32.45 7.63 -7.47
C GLU A 243 33.42 7.85 -8.63
N GLU A 244 32.88 8.04 -9.86
CA GLU A 244 33.72 8.33 -11.04
C GLU A 244 34.50 9.66 -10.91
N LYS A 245 33.91 10.66 -10.23
CA LYS A 245 34.60 11.90 -9.94
C LYS A 245 35.74 11.70 -8.89
N SER A 246 35.43 11.02 -7.79
CA SER A 246 36.42 10.77 -6.71
C SER A 246 37.61 9.91 -7.18
N GLN A 247 37.35 8.98 -8.10
CA GLN A 247 38.38 8.13 -8.72
C GLN A 247 39.07 8.81 -9.93
N ARG A 248 38.74 10.06 -10.26
CA ARG A 248 39.24 10.82 -11.43
C ARG A 248 38.98 10.18 -12.78
N ILE A 249 38.10 9.18 -12.84
CA ILE A 249 37.69 8.53 -14.09
C ILE A 249 36.97 9.55 -14.99
N ALA A 250 36.19 10.43 -14.39
CA ALA A 250 35.48 11.49 -15.10
C ALA A 250 36.43 12.43 -15.86
N GLU A 251 37.59 12.79 -15.30
CA GLU A 251 38.59 13.65 -15.96
C GLU A 251 39.14 12.99 -17.24
N VAL A 252 39.48 11.69 -17.15
CA VAL A 252 39.97 10.91 -18.30
C VAL A 252 38.89 10.77 -19.37
N MET A 253 37.65 10.53 -18.98
CA MET A 253 36.51 10.38 -19.89
C MET A 253 36.18 11.69 -20.60
N LEU A 254 36.22 12.82 -19.90
CA LEU A 254 35.95 14.16 -20.43
C LEU A 254 37.02 14.62 -21.43
N GLY A 255 38.22 14.07 -21.40
CA GLY A 255 39.20 14.26 -22.47
C GLY A 255 38.75 13.70 -23.83
N SER A 256 37.80 12.78 -23.85
CA SER A 256 37.31 12.12 -25.07
C SER A 256 35.82 12.37 -25.37
N VAL A 257 34.99 12.71 -24.37
CA VAL A 257 33.52 12.83 -24.45
C VAL A 257 33.08 14.17 -23.87
N LYS A 258 32.13 14.88 -24.52
CA LYS A 258 31.58 16.12 -23.95
C LYS A 258 30.78 15.82 -22.67
N PRO A 259 30.80 16.72 -21.64
CA PRO A 259 30.06 16.52 -20.37
C PRO A 259 28.58 16.16 -20.57
N PHE A 260 27.90 16.85 -21.47
CA PHE A 260 26.52 16.56 -21.80
C PHE A 260 26.33 15.13 -22.37
N GLN A 261 27.21 14.70 -23.29
CA GLN A 261 27.13 13.33 -23.86
C GLN A 261 27.39 12.26 -22.82
N PHE A 262 28.23 12.55 -21.85
CA PHE A 262 28.54 11.63 -20.75
C PHE A 262 27.32 11.49 -19.81
N MET A 263 26.77 12.61 -19.36
CA MET A 263 25.55 12.61 -18.55
C MET A 263 24.36 11.94 -19.26
N MET A 264 24.11 12.31 -20.51
CA MET A 264 23.02 11.69 -21.30
C MET A 264 23.23 10.20 -21.51
N GLY A 265 24.48 9.77 -21.69
CA GLY A 265 24.79 8.33 -21.79
C GLY A 265 24.42 7.58 -20.50
N LYS A 266 24.70 8.15 -19.33
CA LYS A 266 24.31 7.58 -18.03
C LYS A 266 22.79 7.54 -17.85
N LEU A 267 22.08 8.61 -18.20
CA LEU A 267 20.63 8.66 -18.16
C LEU A 267 19.98 7.59 -19.05
N LEU A 268 20.45 7.46 -20.29
CA LEU A 268 19.98 6.42 -21.20
C LEU A 268 20.31 5.00 -20.69
N GLY A 269 21.45 4.82 -20.05
CA GLY A 269 21.81 3.58 -19.35
C GLY A 269 20.80 3.25 -18.24
N GLY A 270 20.48 4.23 -17.39
CA GLY A 270 19.47 4.10 -16.33
C GLY A 270 18.06 3.78 -16.87
N VAL A 271 17.64 4.45 -17.94
CA VAL A 271 16.38 4.13 -18.63
C VAL A 271 16.37 2.70 -19.14
N ALA A 272 17.46 2.25 -19.77
CA ALA A 272 17.55 0.88 -20.27
C ALA A 272 17.51 -0.17 -19.13
N VAL A 273 18.11 0.14 -17.99
CA VAL A 273 18.03 -0.70 -16.76
C VAL A 273 16.58 -0.79 -16.29
N SER A 274 15.88 0.35 -16.14
CA SER A 274 14.47 0.37 -15.72
C SER A 274 13.57 -0.34 -16.73
N LEU A 275 13.77 -0.16 -18.04
CA LEU A 275 13.00 -0.87 -19.07
C LEU A 275 13.19 -2.38 -19.00
N THR A 276 14.42 -2.85 -18.76
CA THR A 276 14.70 -4.28 -18.58
C THR A 276 14.00 -4.84 -17.37
N ALA A 277 14.08 -4.15 -16.22
CA ALA A 277 13.42 -4.57 -14.99
C ALA A 277 11.89 -4.53 -15.14
N ALA A 278 11.35 -3.45 -15.73
CA ALA A 278 9.92 -3.31 -15.98
C ALA A 278 9.39 -4.40 -16.91
N ALA A 279 10.12 -4.74 -17.99
CA ALA A 279 9.74 -5.81 -18.89
C ALA A 279 9.67 -7.17 -18.15
N VAL A 280 10.65 -7.47 -17.29
CA VAL A 280 10.64 -8.70 -16.49
C VAL A 280 9.43 -8.74 -15.55
N TYR A 281 9.14 -7.64 -14.84
CA TYR A 281 8.03 -7.61 -13.88
C TYR A 281 6.67 -7.60 -14.57
N VAL A 282 6.49 -6.84 -15.63
CA VAL A 282 5.22 -6.78 -16.36
C VAL A 282 4.94 -8.12 -17.04
N VAL A 283 5.91 -8.69 -17.77
CA VAL A 283 5.73 -9.99 -18.40
C VAL A 283 5.54 -11.08 -17.37
N GLY A 284 6.37 -11.11 -16.31
CA GLY A 284 6.24 -12.09 -15.23
C GLY A 284 4.90 -11.95 -14.50
N GLY A 285 4.45 -10.72 -14.23
CA GLY A 285 3.14 -10.43 -13.63
C GLY A 285 1.98 -10.90 -14.50
N ILE A 286 2.00 -10.62 -15.80
CA ILE A 286 0.97 -11.07 -16.75
C ILE A 286 0.91 -12.60 -16.81
N VAL A 287 2.07 -13.27 -16.89
CA VAL A 287 2.14 -14.74 -16.90
C VAL A 287 1.59 -15.32 -15.60
N PHE A 288 1.95 -14.74 -14.47
CA PHE A 288 1.45 -15.14 -13.14
C PHE A 288 -0.07 -15.01 -13.06
N VAL A 289 -0.62 -13.84 -13.38
CA VAL A 289 -2.04 -13.55 -13.30
C VAL A 289 -2.87 -14.45 -14.22
N ARG A 290 -2.37 -14.73 -15.45
CA ARG A 290 -3.02 -15.67 -16.38
C ARG A 290 -2.97 -17.12 -15.87
N ARG A 291 -1.90 -17.51 -15.18
CA ARG A 291 -1.75 -18.89 -14.68
C ARG A 291 -2.72 -19.19 -13.52
N PHE A 292 -3.08 -18.19 -12.75
CA PHE A 292 -3.97 -18.27 -11.59
C PHE A 292 -5.40 -17.78 -11.87
N GLU A 293 -5.78 -17.61 -13.16
CA GLU A 293 -7.14 -17.18 -13.59
C GLU A 293 -7.58 -15.80 -13.10
N PHE A 294 -6.62 -14.95 -12.68
CA PHE A 294 -6.88 -13.54 -12.31
C PHE A 294 -6.74 -12.59 -13.51
N GLY A 295 -6.80 -13.11 -14.75
CA GLY A 295 -6.51 -12.36 -15.98
C GLY A 295 -7.39 -11.14 -16.24
N GLU A 296 -8.61 -11.15 -15.75
CA GLU A 296 -9.58 -10.06 -15.88
C GLU A 296 -9.19 -8.79 -15.13
N TYR A 297 -8.25 -8.89 -14.16
CA TYR A 297 -7.86 -7.79 -13.30
C TYR A 297 -6.63 -6.99 -13.79
N VAL A 298 -6.03 -7.35 -14.93
CA VAL A 298 -4.86 -6.61 -15.45
C VAL A 298 -5.32 -5.38 -16.22
N PRO A 299 -5.04 -4.17 -15.76
CA PRO A 299 -5.41 -2.94 -16.45
C PRO A 299 -4.45 -2.68 -17.61
N TYR A 300 -4.64 -3.39 -18.74
CA TYR A 300 -3.76 -3.28 -19.92
C TYR A 300 -3.66 -1.85 -20.46
N GLU A 301 -4.70 -1.05 -20.31
CA GLU A 301 -4.76 0.33 -20.76
C GLU A 301 -3.78 1.26 -20.02
N ILE A 302 -3.36 0.89 -18.81
CA ILE A 302 -2.42 1.67 -18.01
C ILE A 302 -0.97 1.40 -18.44
N LEU A 303 -0.67 0.25 -19.06
CA LEU A 303 0.70 -0.12 -19.41
C LEU A 303 1.42 0.89 -20.31
N PRO A 304 0.82 1.44 -21.38
CA PRO A 304 1.49 2.46 -22.19
C PRO A 304 1.85 3.71 -21.37
N TRP A 305 0.95 4.14 -20.49
CA TRP A 305 1.18 5.28 -19.60
C TRP A 305 2.27 4.99 -18.57
N PHE A 306 2.28 3.77 -18.02
CA PHE A 306 3.33 3.33 -17.13
C PHE A 306 4.71 3.46 -17.77
N PHE A 307 4.91 2.93 -18.97
CA PHE A 307 6.20 3.04 -19.67
C PHE A 307 6.55 4.47 -20.05
N ALA A 308 5.60 5.27 -20.52
CA ALA A 308 5.82 6.67 -20.86
C ALA A 308 6.25 7.50 -19.64
N PHE A 309 5.50 7.41 -18.53
CA PHE A 309 5.83 8.09 -17.29
C PHE A 309 7.13 7.58 -16.67
N MET A 310 7.41 6.28 -16.75
CA MET A 310 8.65 5.69 -16.25
C MET A 310 9.89 6.27 -16.96
N VAL A 311 9.88 6.31 -18.29
CA VAL A 311 10.99 6.87 -19.07
C VAL A 311 11.21 8.33 -18.69
N ALA A 312 10.15 9.13 -18.67
CA ALA A 312 10.23 10.55 -18.32
C ALA A 312 10.70 10.78 -16.89
N ALA A 313 10.22 9.96 -15.93
CA ALA A 313 10.61 10.02 -14.52
C ALA A 313 12.09 9.66 -14.32
N VAL A 314 12.59 8.59 -14.97
CA VAL A 314 14.01 8.21 -14.87
C VAL A 314 14.91 9.29 -15.45
N PHE A 315 14.52 9.95 -16.55
CA PHE A 315 15.25 11.12 -17.06
C PHE A 315 15.23 12.28 -16.05
N MET A 316 14.08 12.61 -15.50
CA MET A 316 13.90 13.73 -14.57
C MET A 316 14.69 13.51 -13.26
N TYR A 317 14.47 12.42 -12.57
CA TYR A 317 15.13 12.13 -11.30
C TYR A 317 16.59 11.72 -11.49
N GLY A 318 16.90 11.03 -12.59
CA GLY A 318 18.27 10.68 -12.93
C GLY A 318 19.13 11.90 -13.24
N ALA A 319 18.59 12.91 -13.94
CA ALA A 319 19.28 14.18 -14.18
C ALA A 319 19.55 14.93 -12.87
N LEU A 320 18.58 14.94 -11.95
CA LEU A 320 18.74 15.51 -10.61
C LEU A 320 19.85 14.77 -9.85
N GLY A 321 19.82 13.43 -9.81
CA GLY A 321 20.82 12.60 -9.15
C GLY A 321 22.23 12.81 -9.73
N ALA A 322 22.36 12.79 -11.05
CA ALA A 322 23.64 13.02 -11.73
C ALA A 322 24.20 14.44 -11.47
N ALA A 323 23.34 15.46 -11.45
CA ALA A 323 23.73 16.82 -11.13
C ALA A 323 24.23 16.95 -9.69
N LEU A 324 23.50 16.41 -8.72
CA LEU A 324 23.89 16.40 -7.31
C LEU A 324 25.18 15.59 -7.10
N GLY A 325 25.27 14.39 -7.70
CA GLY A 325 26.47 13.55 -7.62
C GLY A 325 27.74 14.23 -8.17
N SER A 326 27.60 15.03 -9.26
CA SER A 326 28.72 15.80 -9.80
C SER A 326 29.21 16.89 -8.85
N ALA A 327 28.33 17.43 -8.00
CA ALA A 327 28.65 18.45 -7.02
C ALA A 327 29.28 17.87 -5.74
N CYS A 328 29.04 16.59 -5.41
CA CYS A 328 29.65 15.90 -4.27
C CYS A 328 31.13 15.59 -4.52
N ASN A 329 31.94 15.56 -3.46
CA ASN A 329 33.39 15.28 -3.54
C ASN A 329 33.70 13.81 -3.18
N ASP A 330 32.93 13.21 -2.32
CA ASP A 330 33.12 11.84 -1.84
C ASP A 330 31.80 11.08 -1.64
N ALA A 331 31.92 9.79 -1.32
CA ALA A 331 30.78 8.91 -1.11
C ALA A 331 29.93 9.30 0.11
N THR A 332 30.52 9.91 1.13
CA THR A 332 29.81 10.34 2.34
C THR A 332 28.89 11.51 2.05
N GLU A 333 29.39 12.51 1.28
CA GLU A 333 28.57 13.62 0.79
C GLU A 333 27.44 13.11 -0.12
N ALA A 334 27.74 12.18 -1.03
CA ALA A 334 26.73 11.58 -1.91
C ALA A 334 25.64 10.85 -1.10
N GLN A 335 26.02 10.11 -0.07
CA GLN A 335 25.06 9.42 0.78
C GLN A 335 24.17 10.39 1.55
N SER A 336 24.71 11.52 2.03
CA SER A 336 23.92 12.56 2.69
C SER A 336 22.92 13.23 1.74
N MET A 337 23.23 13.30 0.44
CA MET A 337 22.35 13.86 -0.59
C MET A 337 21.36 12.86 -1.18
N ALA A 338 21.55 11.56 -0.91
CA ALA A 338 20.68 10.52 -1.47
C ALA A 338 19.21 10.68 -1.01
N LEU A 339 18.97 10.87 0.30
CA LEU A 339 17.62 11.06 0.83
C LEU A 339 16.96 12.36 0.29
N PRO A 340 17.60 13.54 0.35
CA PRO A 340 17.04 14.75 -0.26
C PRO A 340 16.72 14.62 -1.75
N SER A 341 17.54 13.91 -2.53
CA SER A 341 17.31 13.69 -3.96
C SER A 341 16.07 12.83 -4.24
N MET A 342 15.71 11.95 -3.29
CA MET A 342 14.58 11.02 -3.40
C MET A 342 13.28 11.54 -2.77
N LEU A 343 13.33 12.62 -1.98
CA LEU A 343 12.13 13.19 -1.36
C LEU A 343 10.98 13.42 -2.35
N PRO A 344 11.19 13.98 -3.56
CA PRO A 344 10.11 14.18 -4.52
C PRO A 344 9.44 12.88 -4.98
N VAL A 345 10.16 11.75 -4.94
CA VAL A 345 9.61 10.42 -5.27
C VAL A 345 8.86 9.83 -4.08
N MET A 346 9.30 10.13 -2.85
CA MET A 346 8.71 9.58 -1.64
C MET A 346 7.43 10.32 -1.20
N ILE A 347 7.36 11.64 -1.40
CA ILE A 347 6.20 12.46 -0.99
C ILE A 347 4.87 11.92 -1.54
N PRO A 348 4.74 11.54 -2.83
CA PRO A 348 3.53 10.95 -3.37
C PRO A 348 3.03 9.72 -2.62
N LEU A 349 3.94 8.91 -2.05
CA LEU A 349 3.56 7.70 -1.32
C LEU A 349 2.82 8.00 -0.01
N PHE A 350 3.10 9.13 0.63
CA PHE A 350 2.39 9.54 1.84
C PHE A 350 0.98 10.06 1.58
N VAL A 351 0.73 10.57 0.37
CA VAL A 351 -0.58 11.12 -0.01
C VAL A 351 -1.41 10.18 -0.88
N MET A 352 -0.90 8.98 -1.18
CA MET A 352 -1.61 8.05 -2.07
C MET A 352 -2.95 7.60 -1.51
N MET A 353 -3.08 7.38 -0.19
CA MET A 353 -4.33 6.90 0.42
C MET A 353 -5.48 7.91 0.28
N PRO A 354 -5.33 9.20 0.62
CA PRO A 354 -6.34 10.23 0.31
C PRO A 354 -6.69 10.30 -1.18
N VAL A 355 -5.71 10.09 -2.08
CA VAL A 355 -5.93 10.16 -3.53
C VAL A 355 -6.69 8.94 -4.04
N VAL A 356 -6.42 7.73 -3.53
CA VAL A 356 -7.17 6.51 -3.88
C VAL A 356 -8.63 6.60 -3.45
N LEU A 357 -8.86 7.07 -2.21
CA LEU A 357 -10.22 7.15 -1.67
C LEU A 357 -11.08 8.22 -2.37
N ASN A 358 -10.46 9.29 -2.88
CA ASN A 358 -11.16 10.41 -3.52
C ASN A 358 -10.40 10.91 -4.77
N PRO A 359 -10.34 10.13 -5.86
CA PRO A 359 -9.49 10.41 -7.01
C PRO A 359 -9.90 11.64 -7.82
N GLU A 360 -11.15 12.08 -7.75
CA GLU A 360 -11.70 13.19 -8.54
C GLU A 360 -11.58 14.56 -7.86
N THR A 361 -11.13 14.61 -6.61
CA THR A 361 -11.01 15.87 -5.87
C THR A 361 -10.00 16.83 -6.52
N ALA A 362 -10.20 18.13 -6.33
CA ALA A 362 -9.26 19.15 -6.78
C ALA A 362 -7.85 18.95 -6.19
N PHE A 363 -7.77 18.44 -4.95
CA PHE A 363 -6.52 18.07 -4.30
C PHE A 363 -5.79 16.95 -5.06
N ALA A 364 -6.47 15.83 -5.34
CA ALA A 364 -5.91 14.71 -6.09
C ALA A 364 -5.49 15.13 -7.51
N THR A 365 -6.34 15.91 -8.18
CA THR A 365 -6.06 16.41 -9.54
C THR A 365 -4.86 17.36 -9.55
N GLY A 366 -4.81 18.33 -8.65
CA GLY A 366 -3.70 19.28 -8.55
C GLY A 366 -2.35 18.61 -8.27
N LEU A 367 -2.32 17.68 -7.29
CA LEU A 367 -1.09 16.93 -6.97
C LEU A 367 -0.66 16.00 -8.11
N SER A 368 -1.61 15.33 -8.78
CA SER A 368 -1.28 14.43 -9.88
C SER A 368 -0.83 15.16 -11.16
N LEU A 369 -1.12 16.46 -11.32
CA LEU A 369 -0.60 17.30 -12.39
C LEU A 369 0.71 18.00 -12.02
N PHE A 370 1.14 17.98 -10.76
CA PHE A 370 2.42 18.52 -10.35
C PHE A 370 3.55 17.60 -10.87
N PRO A 371 4.45 18.06 -11.76
CA PRO A 371 5.33 17.20 -12.55
C PRO A 371 6.19 16.23 -11.73
N LEU A 372 6.64 16.66 -10.55
CA LEU A 372 7.44 15.80 -9.66
C LEU A 372 6.64 14.64 -9.07
N PHE A 373 5.33 14.74 -8.96
CA PHE A 373 4.47 13.70 -8.37
C PHE A 373 3.68 12.94 -9.43
N THR A 374 3.52 13.54 -10.62
CA THR A 374 2.71 13.01 -11.72
C THR A 374 3.02 11.55 -12.07
N PRO A 375 4.28 11.10 -12.22
CA PRO A 375 4.56 9.72 -12.63
C PRO A 375 3.95 8.67 -11.69
N ILE A 376 3.82 8.99 -10.41
CA ILE A 376 3.27 8.10 -9.38
C ILE A 376 1.76 8.32 -9.22
N LEU A 377 1.33 9.57 -8.97
CA LEU A 377 -0.07 9.85 -8.64
C LEU A 377 -1.00 9.77 -9.85
N MET A 378 -0.52 10.03 -11.06
CA MET A 378 -1.33 9.89 -12.26
C MET A 378 -1.65 8.42 -12.54
N LEU A 379 -0.67 7.52 -12.41
CA LEU A 379 -0.88 6.09 -12.53
C LEU A 379 -1.81 5.56 -11.44
N LEU A 380 -1.66 6.06 -10.20
CA LEU A 380 -2.56 5.72 -9.10
C LEU A 380 -4.01 6.01 -9.47
N ARG A 381 -4.28 7.22 -9.95
CA ARG A 381 -5.63 7.66 -10.32
C ARG A 381 -6.17 6.96 -11.57
N GLN A 382 -5.31 6.61 -12.54
CA GLN A 382 -5.73 5.79 -13.68
C GLN A 382 -6.12 4.37 -13.27
N GLY A 383 -5.53 3.84 -12.19
CA GLY A 383 -5.84 2.51 -11.66
C GLY A 383 -7.06 2.45 -10.77
N THR A 384 -7.65 3.60 -10.37
CA THR A 384 -8.87 3.60 -9.56
C THR A 384 -10.11 3.29 -10.39
N PRO A 385 -11.11 2.57 -9.82
CA PRO A 385 -12.38 2.35 -10.49
C PRO A 385 -13.05 3.69 -10.89
N GLY A 386 -13.57 3.75 -12.12
CA GLY A 386 -14.16 4.97 -12.66
C GLY A 386 -13.22 5.79 -13.55
N GLY A 387 -11.90 5.55 -13.45
CA GLY A 387 -10.91 6.22 -14.30
C GLY A 387 -10.81 7.72 -14.08
N ILE A 388 -10.12 8.39 -14.98
CA ILE A 388 -9.96 9.85 -14.98
C ILE A 388 -10.15 10.39 -16.40
N PRO A 389 -10.53 11.68 -16.57
CA PRO A 389 -10.65 12.30 -17.89
C PRO A 389 -9.37 12.15 -18.72
N LEU A 390 -9.49 11.71 -19.96
CA LEU A 390 -8.36 11.38 -20.85
C LEU A 390 -7.36 12.54 -21.07
N TRP A 391 -7.80 13.78 -20.94
CA TRP A 391 -6.89 14.92 -21.07
C TRP A 391 -5.85 15.02 -19.95
N GLN A 392 -6.18 14.54 -18.75
CA GLN A 392 -5.29 14.67 -17.57
C GLN A 392 -3.98 13.88 -17.73
N PRO A 393 -3.95 12.60 -18.15
CA PRO A 393 -2.72 11.88 -18.40
C PRO A 393 -1.84 12.54 -19.48
N TRP A 394 -2.45 13.09 -20.56
CA TRP A 394 -1.71 13.78 -21.60
C TRP A 394 -1.05 15.07 -21.10
N VAL A 395 -1.81 15.89 -20.39
CA VAL A 395 -1.26 17.12 -19.77
C VAL A 395 -0.19 16.77 -18.75
N GLY A 396 -0.44 15.76 -17.91
CA GLY A 396 0.54 15.26 -16.94
C GLY A 396 1.84 14.82 -17.62
N LEU A 397 1.76 14.00 -18.67
CA LEU A 397 2.92 13.54 -19.41
C LEU A 397 3.68 14.72 -20.06
N PHE A 398 2.97 15.65 -20.67
CA PHE A 398 3.58 16.85 -21.22
C PHE A 398 4.36 17.65 -20.17
N LEU A 399 3.77 17.89 -19.01
CA LEU A 399 4.42 18.61 -17.90
C LEU A 399 5.63 17.84 -17.34
N VAL A 400 5.56 16.52 -17.22
CA VAL A 400 6.70 15.69 -16.76
C VAL A 400 7.83 15.73 -17.79
N VAL A 401 7.54 15.60 -19.09
CA VAL A 401 8.55 15.67 -20.15
C VAL A 401 9.21 17.04 -20.17
N LEU A 402 8.42 18.13 -20.08
CA LEU A 402 8.93 19.49 -20.00
C LEU A 402 9.86 19.67 -18.79
N THR A 403 9.45 19.17 -17.62
CA THR A 403 10.26 19.22 -16.39
C THR A 403 11.51 18.35 -16.50
N ALA A 404 11.42 17.17 -17.11
CA ALA A 404 12.57 16.32 -17.40
C ALA A 404 13.58 17.02 -18.31
N MET A 405 13.12 17.68 -19.37
CA MET A 405 13.99 18.49 -20.26
C MET A 405 14.66 19.63 -19.49
N LEU A 406 13.90 20.32 -18.62
CA LEU A 406 14.45 21.38 -17.78
C LEU A 406 15.53 20.83 -16.82
N PHE A 407 15.27 19.69 -16.20
CA PHE A 407 16.23 19.07 -15.28
C PHE A 407 17.47 18.55 -16.01
N VAL A 408 17.32 17.98 -17.19
CA VAL A 408 18.45 17.57 -18.04
C VAL A 408 19.27 18.80 -18.48
N TRP A 409 18.60 19.88 -18.86
CA TRP A 409 19.27 21.13 -19.23
C TRP A 409 20.02 21.74 -18.04
N ALA A 410 19.36 21.95 -16.91
CA ALA A 410 19.97 22.50 -15.70
C ALA A 410 21.05 21.54 -15.15
N GLY A 411 20.75 20.25 -15.11
CA GLY A 411 21.67 19.21 -14.66
C GLY A 411 22.94 19.15 -15.50
N SER A 412 22.84 19.31 -16.81
CA SER A 412 24.03 19.32 -17.70
C SER A 412 24.98 20.49 -17.43
N ARG A 413 24.43 21.64 -17.03
CA ARG A 413 25.22 22.81 -16.64
C ARG A 413 25.89 22.62 -15.28
N ILE A 414 25.10 22.14 -14.30
CA ILE A 414 25.62 21.80 -12.98
C ILE A 414 26.73 20.74 -13.12
N PHE A 415 26.48 19.71 -13.92
CA PHE A 415 27.42 18.63 -14.16
C PHE A 415 28.74 19.12 -14.77
N ARG A 416 28.68 20.05 -15.76
CA ARG A 416 29.88 20.62 -16.38
C ARG A 416 30.78 21.32 -15.36
N VAL A 417 30.20 22.10 -14.47
CA VAL A 417 30.94 22.85 -13.43
C VAL A 417 31.33 21.91 -12.29
N GLY A 418 30.38 21.15 -11.77
CA GLY A 418 30.54 20.33 -10.59
C GLY A 418 31.57 19.21 -10.74
N ILE A 419 31.64 18.56 -11.90
CA ILE A 419 32.56 17.45 -12.14
C ILE A 419 34.04 17.86 -12.08
N LEU A 420 34.32 19.15 -12.38
CA LEU A 420 35.70 19.70 -12.35
C LEU A 420 36.04 20.42 -11.05
N MET A 421 35.04 20.71 -10.21
CA MET A 421 35.29 21.38 -8.91
C MET A 421 35.62 20.36 -7.82
N GLN A 422 36.66 20.71 -7.02
CA GLN A 422 37.10 19.91 -5.86
C GLN A 422 37.10 20.78 -4.60
N GLY A 423 36.83 20.18 -3.45
CA GLY A 423 37.10 20.77 -2.14
C GLY A 423 36.06 21.70 -1.53
N THR A 424 34.92 21.98 -2.20
CA THR A 424 33.82 22.76 -1.62
C THR A 424 32.53 21.95 -1.55
N PRO A 425 31.90 21.80 -0.36
CA PRO A 425 30.63 21.07 -0.25
C PRO A 425 29.53 21.79 -1.05
N PRO A 426 28.60 21.04 -1.66
CA PRO A 426 27.54 21.61 -2.49
C PRO A 426 26.53 22.40 -1.64
N LYS A 427 26.51 23.72 -1.77
CA LYS A 427 25.45 24.57 -1.22
C LYS A 427 24.34 24.75 -2.27
N LEU A 428 23.08 24.67 -1.87
CA LEU A 428 21.92 24.83 -2.78
C LEU A 428 22.03 26.10 -3.62
N GLY A 429 22.46 27.21 -3.05
CA GLY A 429 22.64 28.47 -3.76
C GLY A 429 23.69 28.39 -4.89
N ASN A 430 24.75 27.59 -4.72
CA ASN A 430 25.75 27.36 -5.75
C ASN A 430 25.18 26.51 -6.90
N LEU A 431 24.39 25.49 -6.59
CA LEU A 431 23.73 24.65 -7.59
C LEU A 431 22.80 25.47 -8.50
N VAL A 432 21.98 26.34 -7.90
CA VAL A 432 21.10 27.26 -8.67
C VAL A 432 21.95 28.22 -9.54
N ARG A 433 23.03 28.77 -9.00
CA ARG A 433 23.92 29.65 -9.78
C ARG A 433 24.58 28.90 -10.95
N TRP A 434 25.02 27.67 -10.77
CA TRP A 434 25.59 26.84 -11.84
C TRP A 434 24.55 26.43 -12.88
N ALA A 435 23.31 26.17 -12.48
CA ALA A 435 22.22 25.91 -13.43
C ALA A 435 21.93 27.10 -14.33
N VAL A 436 22.02 28.35 -13.82
CA VAL A 436 21.67 29.57 -14.59
C VAL A 436 22.86 30.12 -15.36
N ARG A 437 24.06 30.15 -14.74
CA ARG A 437 25.25 30.83 -15.33
C ARG A 437 26.27 29.87 -15.94
N GLY A 438 26.21 28.54 -15.67
CA GLY A 438 26.91 27.34 -16.07
C GLY A 438 27.97 27.23 -17.02
#